data_89e42cb10b7c2d128d879d41fe057d19
#
_entry.id   89e42cb10b7c2d128d879d41fe057d19
#
_cell.length_a   1.000
_cell.length_b   1.000
_cell.length_c   1.000
_cell.angle_alpha   90.00
_cell.angle_beta   90.00
_cell.angle_gamma   90.00
#
_symmetry.space_group_name_H-M   'P 1'
#
loop_
_entity.id
_entity.type
_entity.pdbx_description
1 polymer ?
#
loop_
_entity_poly.entity_id
_entity_poly.type
_entity_poly.pdbx_seq_one_letter_code
_entity_poly.pdbx_strand_id
1 'polypeptide(L)'
;LWSVLAEAQLRSDQLKAASTSLARAKALNPTKAGLWFAEAAIALRAEQPNSAVPLIERGLDLDPNNPSAYFDLGNARIMQGNLTAALTSFERATALKPDFWEALNNQALVLFELGETQEAIRRWRRVLGLEKNPEPMLALAAALHQSKSRPDEAVSLAMKALAEEPNYVLVGHQTEQLWGVKIRKAAALLLEEPELRADVERAKANATWKKRQ
;
A
#
# COMPACT_ATOMS: atom_id res chain seq x y z
N LEU A 1 -3.44 21.34 -22.01
CA LEU A 1 -2.00 21.61 -22.04
C LEU A 1 -1.38 21.50 -20.63
N TRP A 2 -1.81 22.33 -19.64
CA TRP A 2 -1.22 22.34 -18.28
C TRP A 2 -1.38 21.00 -17.54
N SER A 3 -2.50 20.26 -17.71
CA SER A 3 -2.70 18.94 -17.09
C SER A 3 -1.74 17.89 -17.65
N VAL A 4 -1.47 17.91 -18.95
CA VAL A 4 -0.52 16.98 -19.59
C VAL A 4 0.91 17.30 -19.16
N LEU A 5 1.25 18.58 -19.04
CA LEU A 5 2.55 19.00 -18.55
C LEU A 5 2.76 18.56 -17.10
N ALA A 6 1.76 18.77 -16.24
CA ALA A 6 1.81 18.34 -14.85
C ALA A 6 2.01 16.81 -14.73
N GLU A 7 1.30 16.03 -15.54
CA GLU A 7 1.45 14.57 -15.55
C GLU A 7 2.87 14.14 -15.97
N ALA A 8 3.43 14.76 -17.01
CA ALA A 8 4.81 14.50 -17.44
C ALA A 8 5.82 14.86 -16.34
N GLN A 9 5.61 15.99 -15.65
CA GLN A 9 6.44 16.43 -14.54
C GLN A 9 6.34 15.49 -13.33
N LEU A 10 5.14 14.94 -13.04
CA LEU A 10 4.94 13.93 -11.99
C LEU A 10 5.68 12.63 -12.30
N ARG A 11 5.64 12.18 -13.56
CA ARG A 11 6.39 10.98 -13.99
C ARG A 11 7.90 11.18 -13.92
N SER A 12 8.38 12.42 -14.05
CA SER A 12 9.79 12.79 -13.95
C SER A 12 10.21 13.22 -12.53
N ASP A 13 9.38 12.99 -11.54
CA ASP A 13 9.57 13.34 -10.12
C ASP A 13 9.83 14.85 -9.87
N GLN A 14 9.39 15.70 -10.79
CA GLN A 14 9.51 17.16 -10.70
C GLN A 14 8.32 17.75 -9.92
N LEU A 15 8.19 17.40 -8.64
CA LEU A 15 7.00 17.68 -7.83
C LEU A 15 6.64 19.17 -7.75
N LYS A 16 7.63 20.06 -7.58
CA LYS A 16 7.40 21.53 -7.52
C LYS A 16 6.85 22.08 -8.84
N ALA A 17 7.42 21.64 -9.97
CA ALA A 17 6.96 22.06 -11.29
C ALA A 17 5.55 21.52 -11.58
N ALA A 18 5.30 20.25 -11.23
CA ALA A 18 3.98 19.63 -11.35
C ALA A 18 2.91 20.36 -10.55
N SER A 19 3.20 20.74 -9.31
CA SER A 19 2.30 21.54 -8.46
C SER A 19 1.93 22.88 -9.12
N THR A 20 2.91 23.59 -9.68
CA THR A 20 2.66 24.86 -10.39
C THR A 20 1.77 24.65 -11.62
N SER A 21 2.05 23.62 -12.41
CA SER A 21 1.25 23.29 -13.60
C SER A 21 -0.18 22.86 -13.24
N LEU A 22 -0.36 22.09 -12.16
CA LEU A 22 -1.67 21.71 -11.64
C LEU A 22 -2.47 22.91 -11.15
N ALA A 23 -1.85 23.84 -10.43
CA ALA A 23 -2.52 25.06 -9.98
C ALA A 23 -3.10 25.86 -11.17
N ARG A 24 -2.33 26.01 -12.26
CA ARG A 24 -2.79 26.63 -13.50
C ARG A 24 -3.91 25.84 -14.18
N ALA A 25 -3.78 24.52 -14.24
CA ALA A 25 -4.81 23.64 -14.81
C ALA A 25 -6.13 23.75 -14.03
N LYS A 26 -6.07 23.75 -12.69
CA LYS A 26 -7.25 23.91 -11.81
C LYS A 26 -7.92 25.27 -11.95
N ALA A 27 -7.14 26.34 -12.09
CA ALA A 27 -7.71 27.67 -12.31
C ALA A 27 -8.54 27.74 -13.62
N LEU A 28 -8.13 26.96 -14.64
CA LEU A 28 -8.81 26.91 -15.93
C LEU A 28 -9.99 25.90 -15.94
N ASN A 29 -9.94 24.85 -15.13
CA ASN A 29 -10.97 23.84 -15.09
C ASN A 29 -11.09 23.21 -13.67
N PRO A 30 -11.73 23.90 -12.72
CA PRO A 30 -11.83 23.47 -11.32
C PRO A 30 -12.73 22.26 -11.11
N THR A 31 -13.55 21.89 -12.11
CA THR A 31 -14.49 20.75 -12.04
C THR A 31 -13.88 19.46 -12.57
N LYS A 32 -12.64 19.46 -13.02
CA LYS A 32 -11.95 18.25 -13.49
C LYS A 32 -11.38 17.46 -12.31
N ALA A 33 -12.04 16.38 -11.88
CA ALA A 33 -11.65 15.53 -10.74
C ALA A 33 -10.18 15.11 -10.76
N GLY A 34 -9.66 14.68 -11.92
CA GLY A 34 -8.27 14.22 -12.06
C GLY A 34 -7.20 15.24 -11.68
N LEU A 35 -7.52 16.54 -11.65
CA LEU A 35 -6.57 17.57 -11.19
C LEU A 35 -6.44 17.58 -9.66
N TRP A 36 -7.52 17.28 -8.97
CA TRP A 36 -7.55 17.14 -7.51
C TRP A 36 -6.83 15.88 -7.07
N PHE A 37 -7.05 14.76 -7.76
CA PHE A 37 -6.33 13.52 -7.51
C PHE A 37 -4.83 13.64 -7.77
N ALA A 38 -4.43 14.34 -8.84
CA ALA A 38 -3.01 14.56 -9.12
C ALA A 38 -2.31 15.43 -8.05
N GLU A 39 -2.99 16.45 -7.52
CA GLU A 39 -2.47 17.25 -6.42
C GLU A 39 -2.38 16.45 -5.12
N ALA A 40 -3.39 15.62 -4.84
CA ALA A 40 -3.37 14.69 -3.70
C ALA A 40 -2.20 13.70 -3.79
N ALA A 41 -1.91 13.17 -4.98
CA ALA A 41 -0.77 12.28 -5.19
C ALA A 41 0.57 12.96 -4.88
N ILE A 42 0.73 14.25 -5.18
CA ILE A 42 1.91 15.03 -4.76
C ILE A 42 1.98 15.10 -3.23
N ALA A 43 0.85 15.42 -2.58
CA ALA A 43 0.80 15.52 -1.12
C ALA A 43 1.12 14.18 -0.43
N LEU A 44 0.64 13.05 -0.99
CA LEU A 44 0.97 11.71 -0.49
C LEU A 44 2.45 11.38 -0.64
N ARG A 45 3.05 11.69 -1.80
CA ARG A 45 4.49 11.52 -2.03
C ARG A 45 5.36 12.38 -1.10
N ALA A 46 4.84 13.53 -0.68
CA ALA A 46 5.46 14.42 0.29
C ALA A 46 5.15 14.02 1.75
N GLU A 47 4.54 12.86 1.98
CA GLU A 47 4.12 12.37 3.30
C GLU A 47 3.21 13.36 4.06
N GLN A 48 2.33 14.05 3.33
CA GLN A 48 1.39 15.05 3.86
C GLN A 48 -0.07 14.56 3.77
N PRO A 49 -0.47 13.53 4.53
CA PRO A 49 -1.81 12.94 4.43
C PRO A 49 -2.92 13.94 4.81
N ASN A 50 -2.64 14.86 5.73
CA ASN A 50 -3.60 15.89 6.13
C ASN A 50 -3.94 16.87 4.99
N SER A 51 -3.01 17.08 4.08
CA SER A 51 -3.25 17.87 2.84
C SER A 51 -3.88 17.03 1.75
N ALA A 52 -3.53 15.74 1.66
CA ALA A 52 -4.02 14.84 0.61
C ALA A 52 -5.51 14.52 0.76
N VAL A 53 -5.98 14.22 1.98
CA VAL A 53 -7.36 13.80 2.23
C VAL A 53 -8.40 14.78 1.67
N PRO A 54 -8.40 16.09 1.99
CA PRO A 54 -9.41 17.01 1.47
C PRO A 54 -9.33 17.15 -0.07
N LEU A 55 -8.15 16.98 -0.66
CA LEU A 55 -7.99 17.00 -2.12
C LEU A 55 -8.64 15.76 -2.77
N ILE A 56 -8.43 14.57 -2.19
CA ILE A 56 -9.06 13.34 -2.67
C ILE A 56 -10.59 13.44 -2.52
N GLU A 57 -11.07 13.87 -1.35
CA GLU A 57 -12.50 14.04 -1.09
C GLU A 57 -13.12 15.02 -2.10
N ARG A 58 -12.47 16.13 -2.38
CA ARG A 58 -12.93 17.07 -3.41
C ARG A 58 -12.95 16.46 -4.81
N GLY A 59 -11.98 15.63 -5.15
CA GLY A 59 -11.96 14.87 -6.41
C GLY A 59 -13.13 13.87 -6.47
N LEU A 60 -13.43 13.18 -5.37
CA LEU A 60 -14.52 12.22 -5.24
C LEU A 60 -15.91 12.87 -5.29
N ASP A 61 -16.07 14.12 -4.84
CA ASP A 61 -17.30 14.90 -5.06
C ASP A 61 -17.59 15.07 -6.56
N LEU A 62 -16.56 15.13 -7.39
CA LEU A 62 -16.66 15.32 -8.84
C LEU A 62 -16.69 14.01 -9.61
N ASP A 63 -16.05 12.96 -9.09
CA ASP A 63 -15.98 11.60 -9.66
C ASP A 63 -16.15 10.54 -8.55
N PRO A 64 -17.37 10.27 -8.10
CA PRO A 64 -17.64 9.39 -6.94
C PRO A 64 -17.43 7.90 -7.21
N ASN A 65 -17.17 7.51 -8.45
CA ASN A 65 -16.98 6.11 -8.83
C ASN A 65 -15.53 5.77 -9.23
N ASN A 66 -14.56 6.46 -8.63
CA ASN A 66 -13.15 6.25 -8.89
C ASN A 66 -12.52 5.31 -7.85
N PRO A 67 -12.28 4.01 -8.17
CA PRO A 67 -11.72 3.07 -7.21
C PRO A 67 -10.29 3.43 -6.79
N SER A 68 -9.48 4.00 -7.70
CA SER A 68 -8.11 4.42 -7.37
C SER A 68 -8.09 5.58 -6.38
N ALA A 69 -9.04 6.52 -6.48
CA ALA A 69 -9.14 7.61 -5.51
C ALA A 69 -9.52 7.12 -4.11
N TYR A 70 -10.41 6.13 -4.00
CA TYR A 70 -10.71 5.49 -2.71
C TYR A 70 -9.52 4.70 -2.17
N PHE A 71 -8.72 4.07 -3.02
CA PHE A 71 -7.46 3.44 -2.61
C PHE A 71 -6.47 4.46 -2.03
N ASP A 72 -6.26 5.58 -2.73
CA ASP A 72 -5.40 6.67 -2.25
C ASP A 72 -5.92 7.28 -0.94
N LEU A 73 -7.25 7.41 -0.79
CA LEU A 73 -7.88 7.86 0.47
C LEU A 73 -7.59 6.88 1.61
N GLY A 74 -7.67 5.59 1.34
CA GLY A 74 -7.31 4.53 2.30
C GLY A 74 -5.86 4.65 2.76
N ASN A 75 -4.93 4.81 1.82
CA ASN A 75 -3.51 5.00 2.12
C ASN A 75 -3.26 6.27 2.96
N ALA A 76 -3.88 7.40 2.59
CA ALA A 76 -3.82 8.63 3.36
C ALA A 76 -4.33 8.45 4.80
N ARG A 77 -5.42 7.68 4.98
CA ARG A 77 -6.00 7.37 6.29
C ARG A 77 -5.09 6.46 7.13
N ILE A 78 -4.39 5.49 6.53
CA ILE A 78 -3.33 4.71 7.23
C ILE A 78 -2.24 5.67 7.73
N MET A 79 -1.74 6.56 6.88
CA MET A 79 -0.70 7.53 7.25
C MET A 79 -1.14 8.48 8.36
N GLN A 80 -2.44 8.75 8.48
CA GLN A 80 -3.05 9.49 9.62
C GLN A 80 -3.24 8.62 10.87
N GLY A 81 -2.99 7.31 10.82
CA GLY A 81 -3.30 6.37 11.90
C GLY A 81 -4.79 6.03 12.04
N ASN A 82 -5.64 6.45 11.11
CA ASN A 82 -7.08 6.19 11.15
C ASN A 82 -7.44 4.90 10.40
N LEU A 83 -7.16 3.77 11.03
CA LEU A 83 -7.31 2.44 10.43
C LEU A 83 -8.76 2.11 10.04
N THR A 84 -9.74 2.50 10.85
CA THR A 84 -11.16 2.23 10.55
C THR A 84 -11.62 2.98 9.30
N ALA A 85 -11.27 4.26 9.17
CA ALA A 85 -11.60 5.04 7.98
C ALA A 85 -10.83 4.53 6.73
N ALA A 86 -9.60 4.04 6.92
CA ALA A 86 -8.83 3.42 5.85
C ALA A 86 -9.53 2.17 5.32
N LEU A 87 -9.98 1.28 6.23
CA LEU A 87 -10.71 0.05 5.85
C LEU A 87 -11.95 0.39 5.02
N THR A 88 -12.78 1.34 5.49
CA THR A 88 -13.97 1.80 4.75
C THR A 88 -13.62 2.30 3.34
N SER A 89 -12.52 3.04 3.19
CA SER A 89 -12.07 3.54 1.89
C SER A 89 -11.66 2.40 0.95
N PHE A 90 -10.88 1.43 1.42
CA PHE A 90 -10.51 0.26 0.63
C PHE A 90 -11.71 -0.64 0.30
N GLU A 91 -12.67 -0.78 1.19
CA GLU A 91 -13.92 -1.51 0.91
C GLU A 91 -14.71 -0.83 -0.21
N ARG A 92 -14.76 0.49 -0.24
CA ARG A 92 -15.37 1.22 -1.34
C ARG A 92 -14.62 1.03 -2.65
N ALA A 93 -13.27 1.04 -2.62
CA ALA A 93 -12.45 0.76 -3.80
C ALA A 93 -12.75 -0.63 -4.39
N THR A 94 -12.81 -1.66 -3.53
CA THR A 94 -13.10 -3.04 -3.97
C THR A 94 -14.56 -3.30 -4.31
N ALA A 95 -15.52 -2.52 -3.78
CA ALA A 95 -16.90 -2.55 -4.22
C ALA A 95 -17.05 -2.02 -5.65
N LEU A 96 -16.25 -1.01 -6.03
CA LEU A 96 -16.22 -0.45 -7.39
C LEU A 96 -15.38 -1.31 -8.36
N LYS A 97 -14.31 -1.92 -7.88
CA LYS A 97 -13.41 -2.79 -8.65
C LYS A 97 -13.10 -4.04 -7.85
N PRO A 98 -13.86 -5.14 -7.99
CA PRO A 98 -13.75 -6.35 -7.16
C PRO A 98 -12.43 -7.12 -7.26
N ASP A 99 -11.66 -6.92 -8.33
CA ASP A 99 -10.34 -7.48 -8.62
C ASP A 99 -9.17 -6.54 -8.29
N PHE A 100 -9.45 -5.44 -7.59
CA PHE A 100 -8.42 -4.49 -7.15
C PHE A 100 -7.59 -5.11 -6.02
N TRP A 101 -6.63 -5.95 -6.39
CA TRP A 101 -5.87 -6.78 -5.46
C TRP A 101 -5.07 -5.93 -4.46
N GLU A 102 -4.52 -4.77 -4.85
CA GLU A 102 -3.80 -3.86 -3.96
C GLU A 102 -4.71 -3.33 -2.83
N ALA A 103 -5.94 -2.96 -3.18
CA ALA A 103 -6.92 -2.53 -2.18
C ALA A 103 -7.34 -3.68 -1.25
N LEU A 104 -7.49 -4.91 -1.77
CA LEU A 104 -7.76 -6.11 -0.96
C LEU A 104 -6.57 -6.43 -0.03
N ASN A 105 -5.34 -6.27 -0.51
CA ASN A 105 -4.13 -6.44 0.31
C ASN A 105 -4.10 -5.44 1.46
N ASN A 106 -4.35 -4.16 1.18
CA ASN A 106 -4.35 -3.12 2.20
C ASN A 106 -5.51 -3.27 3.19
N GLN A 107 -6.69 -3.78 2.76
CA GLN A 107 -7.73 -4.20 3.70
C GLN A 107 -7.20 -5.25 4.68
N ALA A 108 -6.48 -6.25 4.18
CA ALA A 108 -5.95 -7.32 5.02
C ALA A 108 -4.88 -6.80 6.00
N LEU A 109 -3.99 -5.91 5.56
CA LEU A 109 -3.02 -5.24 6.44
C LEU A 109 -3.73 -4.48 7.57
N VAL A 110 -4.75 -3.69 7.24
CA VAL A 110 -5.53 -2.92 8.21
C VAL A 110 -6.29 -3.84 9.17
N LEU A 111 -6.95 -4.88 8.67
CA LEU A 111 -7.67 -5.86 9.50
C LEU A 111 -6.73 -6.54 10.49
N PHE A 112 -5.51 -6.90 10.06
CA PHE A 112 -4.51 -7.48 10.95
C PHE A 112 -4.08 -6.51 12.05
N GLU A 113 -3.88 -5.23 11.73
CA GLU A 113 -3.59 -4.20 12.72
C GLU A 113 -4.74 -3.98 13.71
N LEU A 114 -5.99 -4.13 13.26
CA LEU A 114 -7.19 -4.07 14.12
C LEU A 114 -7.37 -5.33 14.99
N GLY A 115 -6.63 -6.42 14.71
CA GLY A 115 -6.71 -7.68 15.44
C GLY A 115 -7.61 -8.73 14.79
N GLU A 116 -8.21 -8.42 13.65
CA GLU A 116 -9.08 -9.30 12.87
C GLU A 116 -8.27 -10.30 12.02
N THR A 117 -7.38 -11.05 12.68
CA THR A 117 -6.37 -11.90 12.01
C THR A 117 -6.97 -12.91 11.03
N GLN A 118 -8.10 -13.55 11.38
CA GLN A 118 -8.71 -14.57 10.53
C GLN A 118 -9.31 -13.96 9.25
N GLU A 119 -9.89 -12.74 9.35
CA GLU A 119 -10.39 -12.02 8.19
C GLU A 119 -9.23 -11.54 7.31
N ALA A 120 -8.14 -11.06 7.90
CA ALA A 120 -6.94 -10.69 7.17
C ALA A 120 -6.38 -11.87 6.35
N ILE A 121 -6.28 -13.06 6.97
CA ILE A 121 -5.84 -14.30 6.29
C ILE A 121 -6.78 -14.62 5.11
N ARG A 122 -8.11 -14.52 5.28
CA ARG A 122 -9.07 -14.76 4.18
C ARG A 122 -8.86 -13.78 3.02
N ARG A 123 -8.61 -12.50 3.33
CA ARG A 123 -8.36 -11.47 2.29
C ARG A 123 -7.07 -11.74 1.54
N TRP A 124 -5.95 -12.01 2.22
CA TRP A 124 -4.69 -12.34 1.55
C TRP A 124 -4.79 -13.61 0.70
N ARG A 125 -5.51 -14.64 1.14
CA ARG A 125 -5.76 -15.82 0.30
C ARG A 125 -6.52 -15.48 -0.97
N ARG A 126 -7.52 -14.59 -0.87
CA ARG A 126 -8.22 -14.07 -2.05
C ARG A 126 -7.28 -13.28 -2.96
N VAL A 127 -6.42 -12.43 -2.41
CA VAL A 127 -5.41 -11.68 -3.16
C VAL A 127 -4.52 -12.64 -3.95
N LEU A 128 -3.97 -13.68 -3.30
CA LEU A 128 -3.09 -14.64 -3.96
C LEU A 128 -3.79 -15.51 -5.03
N GLY A 129 -5.11 -15.56 -5.01
CA GLY A 129 -5.92 -16.12 -6.09
C GLY A 129 -6.08 -15.20 -7.30
N LEU A 130 -5.88 -13.89 -7.13
CA LEU A 130 -5.95 -12.88 -8.19
C LEU A 130 -4.58 -12.55 -8.74
N GLU A 131 -3.61 -12.32 -7.84
CA GLU A 131 -2.28 -11.86 -8.17
C GLU A 131 -1.25 -12.56 -7.26
N LYS A 132 -0.18 -13.08 -7.87
CA LYS A 132 0.96 -13.64 -7.14
C LYS A 132 1.99 -12.55 -6.93
N ASN A 133 1.98 -11.97 -5.74
CA ASN A 133 2.87 -10.86 -5.39
C ASN A 133 3.57 -11.16 -4.06
N PRO A 134 4.87 -10.84 -3.92
CA PRO A 134 5.65 -11.13 -2.71
C PRO A 134 5.11 -10.44 -1.46
N GLU A 135 4.51 -9.26 -1.57
CA GLU A 135 3.95 -8.56 -0.42
C GLU A 135 2.84 -9.34 0.30
N PRO A 136 1.72 -9.69 -0.36
CA PRO A 136 0.68 -10.50 0.29
C PRO A 136 1.15 -11.90 0.66
N MET A 137 2.15 -12.47 -0.04
CA MET A 137 2.75 -13.77 0.34
C MET A 137 3.41 -13.68 1.72
N LEU A 138 4.28 -12.69 1.95
CA LEU A 138 4.97 -12.56 3.23
C LEU A 138 4.02 -12.13 4.33
N ALA A 139 3.06 -11.25 4.05
CA ALA A 139 2.05 -10.83 5.01
C ALA A 139 1.17 -12.00 5.48
N LEU A 140 0.70 -12.84 4.55
CA LEU A 140 -0.02 -14.07 4.86
C LEU A 140 0.83 -15.04 5.67
N ALA A 141 2.09 -15.24 5.27
CA ALA A 141 3.04 -16.10 5.99
C ALA A 141 3.20 -15.66 7.45
N ALA A 142 3.40 -14.36 7.68
CA ALA A 142 3.53 -13.79 9.02
C ALA A 142 2.26 -13.98 9.87
N ALA A 143 1.08 -13.80 9.28
CA ALA A 143 -0.20 -14.01 9.96
C ALA A 143 -0.44 -15.48 10.31
N LEU A 144 -0.11 -16.42 9.41
CA LEU A 144 -0.21 -17.87 9.65
C LEU A 144 0.75 -18.31 10.76
N HIS A 145 1.99 -17.84 10.72
CA HIS A 145 2.99 -18.12 11.74
C HIS A 145 2.53 -17.60 13.12
N GLN A 146 2.12 -16.35 13.23
CA GLN A 146 1.64 -15.76 14.49
C GLN A 146 0.42 -16.51 15.05
N SER A 147 -0.49 -16.97 14.21
CA SER A 147 -1.67 -17.73 14.62
C SER A 147 -1.37 -19.22 14.88
N LYS A 148 -0.11 -19.64 14.75
CA LYS A 148 0.34 -21.04 14.81
C LYS A 148 -0.47 -21.95 13.88
N SER A 149 -0.93 -21.42 12.78
CA SER A 149 -1.74 -22.11 11.79
C SER A 149 -0.88 -22.40 10.56
N ARG A 150 -0.79 -23.67 10.18
CA ARG A 150 -0.08 -24.12 8.97
C ARG A 150 1.37 -23.64 8.87
N PRO A 151 2.27 -24.06 9.78
CA PRO A 151 3.66 -23.60 9.80
C PRO A 151 4.40 -23.85 8.47
N ASP A 152 4.20 -25.01 7.83
CA ASP A 152 4.84 -25.37 6.56
C ASP A 152 4.41 -24.41 5.41
N GLU A 153 3.12 -24.02 5.38
CA GLU A 153 2.61 -23.04 4.43
C GLU A 153 3.24 -21.67 4.67
N ALA A 154 3.39 -21.25 5.93
CA ALA A 154 4.01 -19.99 6.29
C ALA A 154 5.47 -19.92 5.82
N VAL A 155 6.26 -20.94 6.10
CA VAL A 155 7.67 -21.03 5.67
C VAL A 155 7.76 -21.01 4.14
N SER A 156 6.95 -21.83 3.45
CA SER A 156 6.96 -21.90 1.98
C SER A 156 6.62 -20.56 1.31
N LEU A 157 5.63 -19.84 1.85
CA LEU A 157 5.25 -18.51 1.33
C LEU A 157 6.34 -17.47 1.59
N ALA A 158 6.98 -17.49 2.77
CA ALA A 158 8.07 -16.58 3.09
C ALA A 158 9.29 -16.81 2.19
N MET A 159 9.69 -18.05 1.94
CA MET A 159 10.76 -18.38 1.02
C MET A 159 10.52 -17.82 -0.39
N LYS A 160 9.30 -17.99 -0.92
CA LYS A 160 8.92 -17.47 -2.23
C LYS A 160 8.95 -15.95 -2.27
N ALA A 161 8.35 -15.29 -1.27
CA ALA A 161 8.31 -13.84 -1.19
C ALA A 161 9.71 -13.22 -1.15
N LEU A 162 10.63 -13.77 -0.33
CA LEU A 162 12.00 -13.29 -0.21
C LEU A 162 12.84 -13.57 -1.46
N ALA A 163 12.54 -14.63 -2.21
CA ALA A 163 13.21 -14.92 -3.46
C ALA A 163 12.81 -13.95 -4.58
N GLU A 164 11.54 -13.53 -4.62
CA GLU A 164 11.01 -12.61 -5.62
C GLU A 164 11.34 -11.15 -5.29
N GLU A 165 11.20 -10.74 -4.01
CA GLU A 165 11.46 -9.37 -3.55
C GLU A 165 12.26 -9.37 -2.23
N PRO A 166 13.60 -9.39 -2.33
CA PRO A 166 14.48 -9.43 -1.16
C PRO A 166 14.31 -8.25 -0.19
N ASN A 167 13.85 -7.10 -0.66
CA ASN A 167 13.69 -5.91 0.17
C ASN A 167 12.70 -6.09 1.32
N TYR A 168 11.78 -7.05 1.24
CA TYR A 168 10.85 -7.35 2.32
C TYR A 168 11.51 -7.91 3.59
N VAL A 169 12.79 -8.28 3.56
CA VAL A 169 13.55 -8.59 4.78
C VAL A 169 13.84 -7.34 5.62
N LEU A 170 13.72 -6.15 5.03
CA LEU A 170 14.05 -4.87 5.65
C LEU A 170 12.81 -4.17 6.19
N VAL A 171 12.82 -3.87 7.50
CA VAL A 171 11.72 -3.14 8.18
C VAL A 171 11.44 -1.78 7.54
N GLY A 172 12.47 -1.10 7.03
CA GLY A 172 12.30 0.19 6.34
C GLY A 172 11.45 0.07 5.08
N HIS A 173 11.71 -0.95 4.26
CA HIS A 173 10.91 -1.24 3.07
C HIS A 173 9.45 -1.55 3.44
N GLN A 174 9.23 -2.46 4.41
CA GLN A 174 7.90 -2.78 4.91
C GLN A 174 7.14 -1.52 5.39
N THR A 175 7.85 -0.58 6.03
CA THR A 175 7.26 0.68 6.49
C THR A 175 6.82 1.58 5.33
N GLU A 176 7.62 1.67 4.27
CA GLU A 176 7.25 2.40 3.04
C GLU A 176 6.04 1.77 2.33
N GLN A 177 5.87 0.43 2.46
CA GLN A 177 4.69 -0.29 1.97
C GLN A 177 3.49 -0.17 2.92
N LEU A 178 3.50 0.75 3.87
CA LEU A 178 2.45 1.02 4.85
C LEU A 178 2.13 -0.15 5.79
N TRP A 179 3.07 -1.08 5.96
CA TRP A 179 2.92 -2.14 6.96
C TRP A 179 2.88 -1.55 8.37
N GLY A 180 1.84 -1.87 9.12
CA GLY A 180 1.67 -1.45 10.50
C GLY A 180 2.62 -2.18 11.47
N VAL A 181 2.55 -1.81 12.73
CA VAL A 181 3.46 -2.33 13.77
C VAL A 181 3.25 -3.83 14.02
N LYS A 182 1.99 -4.30 14.03
CA LYS A 182 1.71 -5.70 14.36
C LYS A 182 2.19 -6.65 13.26
N ILE A 183 1.92 -6.34 12.00
CA ILE A 183 2.34 -7.21 10.90
C ILE A 183 3.87 -7.21 10.73
N ARG A 184 4.55 -6.08 10.92
CA ARG A 184 6.02 -6.03 10.90
C ARG A 184 6.64 -6.86 12.02
N LYS A 185 6.05 -6.82 13.21
CA LYS A 185 6.47 -7.66 14.34
C LYS A 185 6.23 -9.14 14.05
N ALA A 186 5.10 -9.50 13.48
CA ALA A 186 4.81 -10.89 13.10
C ALA A 186 5.76 -11.39 12.01
N ALA A 187 6.09 -10.56 11.02
CA ALA A 187 7.07 -10.89 9.99
C ALA A 187 8.47 -11.06 10.58
N ALA A 188 8.89 -10.19 11.49
CA ALA A 188 10.19 -10.31 12.16
C ALA A 188 10.33 -11.66 12.89
N LEU A 189 9.28 -12.09 13.63
CA LEU A 189 9.29 -13.38 14.32
C LEU A 189 9.32 -14.56 13.34
N LEU A 190 8.58 -14.49 12.24
CA LEU A 190 8.63 -15.52 11.20
C LEU A 190 10.04 -15.62 10.58
N LEU A 191 10.69 -14.50 10.30
CA LEU A 191 12.02 -14.47 9.68
C LEU A 191 13.14 -14.95 10.60
N GLU A 192 12.88 -15.17 11.89
CA GLU A 192 13.80 -15.82 12.84
C GLU A 192 13.73 -17.35 12.81
N GLU A 193 12.75 -17.94 12.10
CA GLU A 193 12.62 -19.40 12.01
C GLU A 193 13.87 -20.04 11.39
N PRO A 194 14.39 -21.15 11.98
CA PRO A 194 15.61 -21.81 11.51
C PRO A 194 15.55 -22.23 10.05
N GLU A 195 14.38 -22.64 9.57
CA GLU A 195 14.13 -23.07 8.19
C GLU A 195 14.29 -21.94 7.19
N LEU A 196 14.11 -20.67 7.60
CA LEU A 196 14.23 -19.49 6.74
C LEU A 196 15.62 -18.86 6.75
N ARG A 197 16.55 -19.33 7.63
CA ARG A 197 17.86 -18.70 7.83
C ARG A 197 18.62 -18.46 6.53
N ALA A 198 18.70 -19.46 5.65
CA ALA A 198 19.43 -19.32 4.40
C ALA A 198 18.78 -18.32 3.43
N ASP A 199 17.45 -18.29 3.38
CA ASP A 199 16.69 -17.38 2.52
C ASP A 199 16.74 -15.96 3.02
N VAL A 200 16.69 -15.75 4.33
CA VAL A 200 16.85 -14.44 4.99
C VAL A 200 18.25 -13.88 4.72
N GLU A 201 19.31 -14.67 4.90
CA GLU A 201 20.69 -14.19 4.62
C GLU A 201 20.88 -13.88 3.14
N ARG A 202 20.31 -14.68 2.23
CA ARG A 202 20.33 -14.41 0.79
C ARG A 202 19.56 -13.12 0.48
N ALA A 203 18.37 -12.92 1.07
CA ALA A 203 17.58 -11.71 0.88
C ALA A 203 18.32 -10.47 1.38
N LYS A 204 18.93 -10.51 2.57
CA LYS A 204 19.75 -9.41 3.10
C LYS A 204 20.91 -9.03 2.17
N ALA A 205 21.58 -10.04 1.58
CA ALA A 205 22.69 -9.80 0.65
C ALA A 205 22.23 -9.16 -0.67
N ASN A 206 21.01 -9.44 -1.12
CA ASN A 206 20.44 -8.95 -2.37
C ASN A 206 19.54 -7.73 -2.21
N ALA A 207 19.21 -7.33 -1.00
CA ALA A 207 18.36 -6.17 -0.75
C ALA A 207 19.03 -4.88 -1.22
N THR A 208 18.30 -4.09 -2.00
CA THR A 208 18.77 -2.84 -2.62
C THR A 208 18.09 -1.60 -2.06
N TRP A 209 17.04 -1.80 -1.24
CA TRP A 209 16.28 -0.69 -0.67
C TRP A 209 17.18 0.22 0.18
N LYS A 210 17.03 1.52 -0.07
CA LYS A 210 17.66 2.58 0.73
C LYS A 210 16.58 3.57 1.12
N LYS A 211 16.58 4.02 2.37
CA LYS A 211 15.68 5.07 2.82
C LYS A 211 15.82 6.30 1.91
N ARG A 212 14.70 6.81 1.41
CA ARG A 212 14.67 8.09 0.68
C ARG A 212 15.17 9.20 1.62
N GLN A 213 16.13 9.99 1.12
CA GLN A 213 16.67 11.16 1.84
C GLN A 213 15.72 12.34 1.72
#